data_1cbd4aed5ece4c54dfe02d2f3e2d37d6
#
_entry.id   1cbd4aed5ece4c54dfe02d2f3e2d37d6
#
_cell.length_a   1.000
_cell.length_b   1.000
_cell.length_c   1.000
_cell.angle_alpha   90.00
_cell.angle_beta   90.00
_cell.angle_gamma   90.00
#
_symmetry.space_group_name_H-M   'P 1'
#
loop_
_entity.id
_entity.type
_entity.pdbx_description
1 polymer ?
#
loop_
_entity_poly.entity_id
_entity_poly.type
_entity_poly.pdbx_seq_one_letter_code
_entity_poly.pdbx_strand_id
1 'polypeptide(L)'
;RRWRRTLLRPSTWREIAAFRRSLKARTFDEIVDSQGLLKSALIAGYAQGQRRGYDRNSIKEPVASWFYDIKHPVEWQQHAIARNRALTAAALGYVSAGPPDFGLDRGSLAQSAAKPYATKPYATEPYATKPYGVLLHATAQASKEWPEENWRMLAAALGGGEFDLVVPHGNEAERARAVRIAEASPRARVPERQPLDQVTRLMAGASFVVGVDTGLLHLAAALGVPLVAIFLGSEPGLTGPMGQGPMTVLGARGAPPPVAEVVEAVKRLVGS
;
A
#
# COMPACT_ATOMS: atom_id res chain seq x y z
N ARG A 1 -1.43 15.15 8.00
CA ARG A 1 -2.91 15.35 8.02
C ARG A 1 -3.38 15.89 9.39
N ARG A 2 -2.81 15.47 10.53
CA ARG A 2 -3.16 15.91 11.89
C ARG A 2 -3.06 17.43 12.01
N TRP A 3 -1.95 18.04 11.65
CA TRP A 3 -1.72 19.50 11.78
C TRP A 3 -2.73 20.34 11.00
N ARG A 4 -3.17 19.90 9.81
CA ARG A 4 -4.18 20.63 9.02
C ARG A 4 -5.52 20.80 9.74
N ARG A 5 -5.87 19.85 10.62
CA ARG A 5 -7.14 19.87 11.38
C ARG A 5 -7.05 20.67 12.67
N THR A 6 -5.84 21.04 13.08
CA THR A 6 -5.58 21.63 14.39
C THR A 6 -4.72 22.90 14.31
N LEU A 7 -4.72 23.61 13.17
CA LEU A 7 -3.91 24.82 12.96
C LEU A 7 -4.20 25.94 13.96
N LEU A 8 -5.40 25.99 14.51
CA LEU A 8 -5.78 26.98 15.53
C LEU A 8 -5.29 26.63 16.95
N ARG A 9 -4.70 25.45 17.17
CA ARG A 9 -4.20 25.03 18.48
C ARG A 9 -2.73 25.41 18.68
N PRO A 10 -2.38 26.11 19.77
CA PRO A 10 -0.97 26.46 20.06
C PRO A 10 -0.05 25.24 20.17
N SER A 11 -0.59 24.08 20.60
CA SER A 11 0.16 22.81 20.63
C SER A 11 0.65 22.37 19.25
N THR A 12 -0.13 22.61 18.19
CA THR A 12 0.26 22.28 16.81
C THR A 12 1.50 23.08 16.38
N TRP A 13 1.53 24.36 16.70
CA TRP A 13 2.69 25.19 16.36
C TRP A 13 3.93 24.85 17.17
N ARG A 14 3.76 24.42 18.43
CA ARG A 14 4.88 23.89 19.24
C ARG A 14 5.45 22.61 18.64
N GLU A 15 4.60 21.68 18.18
CA GLU A 15 5.04 20.48 17.49
C GLU A 15 5.77 20.79 16.18
N ILE A 16 5.24 21.71 15.36
CA ILE A 16 5.89 22.15 14.11
C ILE A 16 7.27 22.78 14.42
N ALA A 17 7.35 23.63 15.44
CA ALA A 17 8.61 24.24 15.85
C ALA A 17 9.62 23.20 16.37
N ALA A 18 9.17 22.21 17.14
CA ALA A 18 10.02 21.12 17.61
C ALA A 18 10.54 20.27 16.45
N PHE A 19 9.68 19.94 15.49
CA PHE A 19 10.05 19.21 14.27
C PHE A 19 11.08 20.00 13.44
N ARG A 20 10.87 21.30 13.22
CA ARG A 20 11.85 22.17 12.54
C ARG A 20 13.20 22.18 13.26
N ARG A 21 13.21 22.30 14.60
CA ARG A 21 14.45 22.24 15.38
C ARG A 21 15.16 20.91 15.23
N SER A 22 14.43 19.79 15.25
CA SER A 22 15.04 18.46 15.08
C SER A 22 15.68 18.27 13.69
N LEU A 23 15.08 18.82 12.63
CA LEU A 23 15.69 18.81 11.29
C LEU A 23 16.93 19.69 11.20
N LYS A 24 16.87 20.90 11.79
CA LYS A 24 18.01 21.83 11.81
C LYS A 24 19.18 21.37 12.69
N ALA A 25 18.93 20.51 13.67
CA ALA A 25 19.97 19.96 14.55
C ALA A 25 20.84 18.88 13.90
N ARG A 26 20.50 18.44 12.69
CA ARG A 26 21.22 17.40 11.95
C ARG A 26 21.71 17.96 10.63
N THR A 27 22.93 17.65 10.27
CA THR A 27 23.48 17.84 8.92
C THR A 27 23.36 16.52 8.17
N PHE A 28 22.85 16.58 6.94
CA PHE A 28 22.72 15.45 6.03
C PHE A 28 23.65 15.68 4.86
N ASP A 29 24.29 14.63 4.38
CA ASP A 29 25.09 14.70 3.17
C ASP A 29 24.21 15.03 1.96
N GLU A 30 23.06 14.37 1.87
CA GLU A 30 22.10 14.55 0.80
C GLU A 30 20.64 14.53 1.33
N ILE A 31 19.80 15.40 0.77
CA ILE A 31 18.36 15.47 1.04
C ILE A 31 17.63 15.28 -0.28
N VAL A 32 16.96 14.14 -0.45
CA VAL A 32 16.24 13.81 -1.69
C VAL A 32 14.73 13.95 -1.49
N ASP A 33 14.09 14.88 -2.22
CA ASP A 33 12.62 15.00 -2.23
C ASP A 33 12.03 14.24 -3.44
N SER A 34 11.58 13.02 -3.19
CA SER A 34 10.90 12.19 -4.20
C SER A 34 9.41 12.47 -4.33
N GLN A 35 8.82 13.30 -3.47
CA GLN A 35 7.39 13.62 -3.54
C GLN A 35 7.08 14.71 -4.58
N GLY A 36 7.97 15.68 -4.74
CA GLY A 36 7.84 16.77 -5.72
C GLY A 36 6.64 17.70 -5.49
N LEU A 37 6.30 17.97 -4.23
CA LEU A 37 5.23 18.86 -3.81
C LEU A 37 5.80 20.03 -3.02
N LEU A 38 5.16 21.21 -3.08
CA LEU A 38 5.58 22.39 -2.33
C LEU A 38 5.73 22.09 -0.83
N LYS A 39 4.81 21.31 -0.25
CA LYS A 39 4.86 20.94 1.17
C LYS A 39 6.09 20.11 1.54
N SER A 40 6.53 19.18 0.67
CA SER A 40 7.73 18.37 0.91
C SER A 40 8.99 19.18 0.66
N ALA A 41 9.01 20.03 -0.35
CA ALA A 41 10.10 20.94 -0.63
C ALA A 41 10.34 21.94 0.54
N LEU A 42 9.27 22.48 1.15
CA LEU A 42 9.36 23.31 2.36
C LEU A 42 9.93 22.52 3.55
N ILE A 43 9.59 21.25 3.71
CA ILE A 43 10.15 20.39 4.76
C ILE A 43 11.64 20.17 4.51
N ALA A 44 12.01 19.82 3.27
CA ALA A 44 13.41 19.67 2.86
C ALA A 44 14.22 20.95 3.12
N GLY A 45 13.61 22.13 2.90
CA GLY A 45 14.22 23.43 3.16
C GLY A 45 14.52 23.73 4.64
N TYR A 46 13.98 22.95 5.59
CA TYR A 46 14.32 23.07 7.01
C TYR A 46 15.54 22.23 7.41
N ALA A 47 15.90 21.24 6.64
CA ALA A 47 17.07 20.41 6.91
C ALA A 47 18.36 21.06 6.40
N GLN A 48 19.49 20.74 7.02
CA GLN A 48 20.82 21.20 6.59
C GLN A 48 21.47 20.14 5.74
N GLY A 49 21.81 20.46 4.49
CA GLY A 49 22.41 19.55 3.50
C GLY A 49 22.04 19.93 2.08
N GLN A 50 22.67 19.28 1.10
CA GLN A 50 22.40 19.53 -0.31
C GLN A 50 21.05 18.93 -0.72
N ARG A 51 20.13 19.77 -1.19
CA ARG A 51 18.76 19.37 -1.55
C ARG A 51 18.67 18.99 -3.01
N ARG A 52 18.24 17.75 -3.26
CA ARG A 52 18.06 17.21 -4.60
C ARG A 52 16.58 16.87 -4.84
N GLY A 53 16.10 17.06 -6.05
CA GLY A 53 14.74 16.75 -6.43
C GLY A 53 14.56 16.79 -7.94
N TYR A 54 13.33 16.61 -8.38
CA TYR A 54 12.97 16.70 -9.80
C TYR A 54 13.19 18.11 -10.35
N ASP A 55 13.53 18.21 -11.63
CA ASP A 55 13.54 19.48 -12.34
C ASP A 55 12.09 20.00 -12.57
N ARG A 56 11.98 21.20 -13.11
CA ARG A 56 10.70 21.87 -13.36
C ARG A 56 9.76 21.07 -14.27
N ASN A 57 10.31 20.33 -15.22
CA ASN A 57 9.55 19.60 -16.24
C ASN A 57 9.14 18.20 -15.76
N SER A 58 9.86 17.67 -14.80
CA SER A 58 9.63 16.32 -14.24
C SER A 58 8.88 16.32 -12.91
N ILE A 59 8.62 17.48 -12.30
CA ILE A 59 8.04 17.59 -10.98
C ILE A 59 6.52 17.74 -11.04
N LYS A 60 5.82 17.26 -10.01
CA LYS A 60 4.35 17.37 -9.92
C LYS A 60 3.87 18.81 -9.70
N GLU A 61 4.57 19.58 -8.85
CA GLU A 61 4.31 21.01 -8.61
C GLU A 61 5.56 21.81 -9.01
N PRO A 62 5.59 22.46 -10.17
CA PRO A 62 6.80 23.13 -10.71
C PRO A 62 7.48 24.11 -9.75
N VAL A 63 6.70 24.81 -8.91
CA VAL A 63 7.22 25.75 -7.91
C VAL A 63 8.09 25.05 -6.86
N ALA A 64 7.85 23.79 -6.55
CA ALA A 64 8.64 23.03 -5.58
C ALA A 64 10.10 22.87 -6.02
N SER A 65 10.37 22.86 -7.33
CA SER A 65 11.74 22.76 -7.86
C SER A 65 12.66 23.93 -7.49
N TRP A 66 12.09 25.08 -7.10
CA TRP A 66 12.89 26.24 -6.68
C TRP A 66 13.61 26.02 -5.35
N PHE A 67 13.16 25.06 -4.57
CA PHE A 67 13.73 24.74 -3.25
C PHE A 67 14.89 23.76 -3.31
N TYR A 68 15.21 23.20 -4.49
CA TYR A 68 16.29 22.23 -4.66
C TYR A 68 17.54 22.90 -5.20
N ASP A 69 18.68 22.52 -4.63
CA ASP A 69 20.01 23.00 -5.04
C ASP A 69 20.44 22.29 -6.34
N ILE A 70 20.17 20.98 -6.43
CA ILE A 70 20.41 20.17 -7.63
C ILE A 70 19.07 19.57 -8.10
N LYS A 71 18.84 19.69 -9.41
CA LYS A 71 17.61 19.28 -10.07
C LYS A 71 17.92 18.20 -11.11
N HIS A 72 17.15 17.11 -11.06
CA HIS A 72 17.36 15.97 -11.94
C HIS A 72 16.18 15.84 -12.91
N PRO A 73 16.43 15.79 -14.24
CA PRO A 73 15.41 15.46 -15.20
C PRO A 73 15.07 13.98 -15.09
N VAL A 74 13.79 13.67 -14.88
CA VAL A 74 13.27 12.30 -14.82
C VAL A 74 12.01 12.22 -15.65
N GLU A 75 11.96 11.25 -16.57
CA GLU A 75 10.81 11.06 -17.47
C GLU A 75 9.49 10.98 -16.67
N TRP A 76 8.51 11.80 -17.10
CA TRP A 76 7.23 11.90 -16.38
C TRP A 76 6.33 10.67 -16.59
N GLN A 77 6.29 10.16 -17.84
CA GLN A 77 5.40 9.07 -18.24
C GLN A 77 5.95 7.69 -17.86
N GLN A 78 6.37 7.54 -16.61
CA GLN A 78 6.85 6.29 -16.05
C GLN A 78 6.09 5.97 -14.76
N HIS A 79 6.11 4.70 -14.40
CA HIS A 79 5.58 4.25 -13.13
C HIS A 79 6.23 4.99 -11.94
N ALA A 80 5.44 5.36 -10.92
CA ALA A 80 5.91 6.15 -9.78
C ALA A 80 7.14 5.56 -9.07
N ILE A 81 7.21 4.22 -8.94
CA ILE A 81 8.37 3.53 -8.36
C ILE A 81 9.60 3.72 -9.25
N ALA A 82 9.46 3.58 -10.57
CA ALA A 82 10.56 3.77 -11.50
C ALA A 82 11.09 5.21 -11.44
N ARG A 83 10.19 6.19 -11.39
CA ARG A 83 10.55 7.61 -11.26
C ARG A 83 11.31 7.90 -9.97
N ASN A 84 10.83 7.38 -8.84
CA ASN A 84 11.50 7.57 -7.55
C ASN A 84 12.88 6.92 -7.53
N ARG A 85 13.02 5.72 -8.11
CA ARG A 85 14.31 5.03 -8.25
C ARG A 85 15.27 5.82 -9.16
N ALA A 86 14.80 6.31 -10.30
CA ALA A 86 15.61 7.11 -11.23
C ALA A 86 16.10 8.40 -10.56
N LEU A 87 15.21 9.12 -9.86
CA LEU A 87 15.62 10.32 -9.10
C LEU A 87 16.68 9.98 -8.04
N THR A 88 16.44 8.93 -7.24
CA THR A 88 17.37 8.57 -6.16
C THR A 88 18.72 8.13 -6.71
N ALA A 89 18.72 7.36 -7.80
CA ALA A 89 19.94 6.94 -8.50
C ALA A 89 20.75 8.14 -9.02
N ALA A 90 20.08 9.09 -9.69
CA ALA A 90 20.71 10.31 -10.16
C ALA A 90 21.21 11.19 -9.00
N ALA A 91 20.46 11.27 -7.92
CA ALA A 91 20.84 12.04 -6.74
C ALA A 91 22.07 11.46 -6.01
N LEU A 92 22.15 10.14 -5.91
CA LEU A 92 23.21 9.45 -5.15
C LEU A 92 24.34 8.89 -6.02
N GLY A 93 24.27 9.09 -7.34
CA GLY A 93 25.37 8.73 -8.26
C GLY A 93 25.51 7.23 -8.50
N TYR A 94 24.43 6.45 -8.49
CA TYR A 94 24.46 5.02 -8.83
C TYR A 94 23.54 4.68 -10.00
N VAL A 95 23.74 3.50 -10.59
CA VAL A 95 22.86 2.98 -11.66
C VAL A 95 21.75 2.12 -11.07
N SER A 96 20.50 2.52 -11.29
CA SER A 96 19.33 1.71 -10.90
C SER A 96 18.99 0.72 -12.01
N ALA A 97 19.37 -0.54 -11.86
CA ALA A 97 19.10 -1.60 -12.82
C ALA A 97 18.13 -2.65 -12.23
N GLY A 98 17.48 -3.42 -13.11
CA GLY A 98 16.61 -4.53 -12.76
C GLY A 98 15.27 -4.13 -12.10
N PRO A 99 14.42 -5.13 -11.74
CA PRO A 99 13.15 -4.92 -11.06
C PRO A 99 13.35 -4.33 -9.67
N PRO A 100 12.32 -3.69 -9.07
CA PRO A 100 12.40 -3.22 -7.71
C PRO A 100 12.50 -4.41 -6.74
N ASP A 101 13.47 -4.35 -5.83
CA ASP A 101 13.56 -5.20 -4.66
C ASP A 101 13.08 -4.40 -3.44
N PHE A 102 12.09 -4.93 -2.73
CA PHE A 102 11.49 -4.29 -1.56
C PHE A 102 12.12 -4.78 -0.25
N GLY A 103 13.08 -5.72 -0.30
CA GLY A 103 13.76 -6.27 0.89
C GLY A 103 12.83 -7.03 1.84
N LEU A 104 11.72 -7.58 1.35
CA LEU A 104 10.75 -8.32 2.17
C LEU A 104 10.93 -9.82 1.95
N ASP A 105 11.28 -10.54 3.01
CA ASP A 105 11.32 -12.00 3.02
C ASP A 105 9.95 -12.57 3.39
N ARG A 106 9.16 -12.93 2.37
CA ARG A 106 7.84 -13.53 2.53
C ARG A 106 7.88 -14.80 3.36
N GLY A 107 8.89 -15.65 3.15
CA GLY A 107 9.00 -16.94 3.84
C GLY A 107 9.15 -16.77 5.36
N SER A 108 10.06 -15.91 5.79
CA SER A 108 10.27 -15.58 7.20
C SER A 108 9.03 -14.93 7.84
N LEU A 109 8.37 -14.02 7.11
CA LEU A 109 7.15 -13.35 7.59
C LEU A 109 5.98 -14.32 7.72
N ALA A 110 5.79 -15.24 6.76
CA ALA A 110 4.76 -16.28 6.80
C ALA A 110 4.95 -17.28 7.96
N GLN A 111 6.17 -17.73 8.22
CA GLN A 111 6.48 -18.57 9.37
C GLN A 111 6.16 -17.89 10.71
N SER A 112 6.35 -16.58 10.77
CA SER A 112 6.00 -15.79 11.96
C SER A 112 4.49 -15.61 12.14
N ALA A 113 3.69 -15.71 11.07
CA ALA A 113 2.24 -15.66 11.12
C ALA A 113 1.61 -16.91 11.77
N ALA A 114 2.27 -18.06 11.64
CA ALA A 114 1.83 -19.33 12.24
C ALA A 114 2.05 -19.39 13.76
N LYS A 115 2.82 -18.47 14.35
CA LYS A 115 3.05 -18.42 15.79
C LYS A 115 2.04 -17.49 16.46
N PRO A 116 1.35 -17.92 17.54
CA PRO A 116 0.48 -17.03 18.32
C PRO A 116 1.31 -15.84 18.83
N TYR A 117 0.79 -14.63 18.64
CA TYR A 117 1.46 -13.42 19.17
C TYR A 117 1.26 -13.37 20.68
N ALA A 118 2.32 -13.61 21.45
CA ALA A 118 2.34 -13.90 22.88
C ALA A 118 1.91 -12.75 23.82
N THR A 119 1.32 -11.65 23.32
CA THR A 119 1.06 -10.46 24.15
C THR A 119 -0.41 -10.14 24.43
N LYS A 120 -1.38 -10.93 23.91
CA LYS A 120 -2.80 -10.76 24.31
C LYS A 120 -3.53 -12.10 24.32
N PRO A 121 -4.42 -12.34 25.33
CA PRO A 121 -5.10 -13.63 25.53
C PRO A 121 -6.15 -14.00 24.47
N TYR A 122 -6.32 -13.22 23.40
CA TYR A 122 -7.30 -13.44 22.34
C TYR A 122 -6.72 -13.89 20.98
N ALA A 123 -5.42 -14.16 20.89
CA ALA A 123 -4.76 -14.58 19.68
C ALA A 123 -4.29 -16.07 19.78
N THR A 124 -5.20 -16.95 20.21
CA THR A 124 -4.87 -18.38 20.44
C THR A 124 -5.09 -19.28 19.23
N GLU A 125 -5.70 -18.79 18.18
CA GLU A 125 -5.94 -19.57 16.97
C GLU A 125 -5.03 -19.10 15.83
N PRO A 126 -4.37 -20.00 15.08
CA PRO A 126 -3.74 -19.65 13.82
C PRO A 126 -4.78 -19.04 12.88
N TYR A 127 -4.39 -18.09 12.02
CA TYR A 127 -5.31 -17.37 11.12
C TYR A 127 -6.18 -18.30 10.27
N ALA A 128 -5.66 -19.48 9.95
CA ALA A 128 -6.40 -20.54 9.29
C ALA A 128 -5.74 -21.89 9.55
N THR A 129 -6.55 -22.93 9.71
CA THR A 129 -6.12 -24.33 9.70
C THR A 129 -5.98 -24.86 8.27
N LYS A 130 -6.44 -24.08 7.28
CA LYS A 130 -6.46 -24.35 5.84
C LYS A 130 -5.81 -23.23 5.07
N PRO A 131 -5.44 -23.42 3.79
CA PRO A 131 -5.06 -22.34 2.91
C PRO A 131 -6.10 -21.22 2.91
N TYR A 132 -5.69 -19.96 2.86
CA TYR A 132 -6.60 -18.83 2.94
C TYR A 132 -6.29 -17.72 1.97
N GLY A 133 -7.33 -16.98 1.57
CA GLY A 133 -7.24 -15.73 0.82
C GLY A 133 -7.52 -14.52 1.69
N VAL A 134 -6.94 -13.37 1.34
CA VAL A 134 -7.18 -12.09 2.02
C VAL A 134 -7.93 -11.14 1.08
N LEU A 135 -9.03 -10.54 1.58
CA LEU A 135 -9.86 -9.60 0.83
C LEU A 135 -9.65 -8.17 1.36
N LEU A 136 -8.93 -7.34 0.61
CA LEU A 136 -8.64 -5.94 0.94
C LEU A 136 -9.72 -5.02 0.35
N HIS A 137 -10.88 -5.01 1.00
CA HIS A 137 -12.09 -4.38 0.49
C HIS A 137 -12.16 -2.86 0.65
N ALA A 138 -11.27 -2.26 1.45
CA ALA A 138 -11.36 -0.87 1.87
C ALA A 138 -10.27 0.01 1.27
N THR A 139 -10.63 1.24 0.95
CA THR A 139 -9.73 2.29 0.48
C THR A 139 -10.15 3.65 1.03
N ALA A 140 -9.22 4.63 1.02
CA ALA A 140 -9.49 5.97 1.53
C ALA A 140 -10.34 6.86 0.59
N GLN A 141 -10.62 6.41 -0.62
CA GLN A 141 -11.34 7.15 -1.66
C GLN A 141 -12.50 6.32 -2.20
N ALA A 142 -13.72 6.84 -2.07
CA ALA A 142 -14.93 6.16 -2.54
C ALA A 142 -14.88 5.81 -4.05
N SER A 143 -14.23 6.65 -4.87
CA SER A 143 -14.07 6.39 -6.32
C SER A 143 -13.19 5.17 -6.64
N LYS A 144 -12.51 4.60 -5.67
CA LYS A 144 -11.68 3.40 -5.80
C LYS A 144 -12.33 2.17 -5.16
N GLU A 145 -13.51 2.33 -4.57
CA GLU A 145 -14.21 1.22 -3.93
C GLU A 145 -14.93 0.34 -4.95
N TRP A 146 -14.71 -0.95 -4.85
CA TRP A 146 -15.53 -1.93 -5.54
C TRP A 146 -16.85 -2.09 -4.77
N PRO A 147 -18.01 -2.22 -5.44
CA PRO A 147 -19.31 -2.35 -4.77
C PRO A 147 -19.32 -3.43 -3.69
N GLU A 148 -19.95 -3.17 -2.55
CA GLU A 148 -20.02 -4.12 -1.43
C GLU A 148 -20.68 -5.44 -1.86
N GLU A 149 -21.72 -5.36 -2.69
CA GLU A 149 -22.38 -6.57 -3.20
C GLU A 149 -21.44 -7.46 -4.01
N ASN A 150 -20.54 -6.87 -4.80
CA ASN A 150 -19.54 -7.62 -5.54
C ASN A 150 -18.56 -8.35 -4.59
N TRP A 151 -18.17 -7.73 -3.48
CA TRP A 151 -17.35 -8.38 -2.46
C TRP A 151 -18.09 -9.54 -1.79
N ARG A 152 -19.38 -9.39 -1.52
CA ARG A 152 -20.24 -10.46 -0.97
C ARG A 152 -20.36 -11.63 -1.94
N MET A 153 -20.62 -11.34 -3.21
CA MET A 153 -20.68 -12.36 -4.26
C MET A 153 -19.32 -13.08 -4.42
N LEU A 154 -18.21 -12.34 -4.36
CA LEU A 154 -16.87 -12.92 -4.41
C LEU A 154 -16.62 -13.83 -3.18
N ALA A 155 -16.97 -13.38 -1.99
CA ALA A 155 -16.82 -14.19 -0.76
C ALA A 155 -17.64 -15.47 -0.82
N ALA A 156 -18.88 -15.40 -1.30
CA ALA A 156 -19.73 -16.58 -1.52
C ALA A 156 -19.12 -17.56 -2.53
N ALA A 157 -18.64 -17.06 -3.67
CA ALA A 157 -18.07 -17.88 -4.74
C ALA A 157 -16.75 -18.57 -4.33
N LEU A 158 -15.87 -17.88 -3.62
CA LEU A 158 -14.59 -18.42 -3.18
C LEU A 158 -14.70 -19.25 -1.90
N GLY A 159 -15.61 -18.91 -1.00
CA GLY A 159 -15.81 -19.59 0.27
C GLY A 159 -16.49 -20.95 0.19
N GLY A 160 -17.00 -21.35 -0.98
CA GLY A 160 -17.46 -22.71 -1.27
C GLY A 160 -16.34 -23.70 -1.61
N GLY A 161 -15.10 -23.19 -1.82
CA GLY A 161 -13.93 -23.97 -2.21
C GLY A 161 -13.05 -24.43 -1.05
N GLU A 162 -11.77 -24.60 -1.33
CA GLU A 162 -10.74 -25.09 -0.38
C GLU A 162 -10.22 -24.03 0.56
N PHE A 163 -10.43 -22.74 0.26
CA PHE A 163 -9.82 -21.61 0.98
C PHE A 163 -10.75 -21.06 2.07
N ASP A 164 -10.15 -20.72 3.20
CA ASP A 164 -10.75 -19.78 4.16
C ASP A 164 -10.56 -18.34 3.63
N LEU A 165 -11.41 -17.41 4.05
CA LEU A 165 -11.29 -16.00 3.65
C LEU A 165 -11.09 -15.13 4.88
N VAL A 166 -10.16 -14.19 4.80
CA VAL A 166 -9.89 -13.21 5.85
C VAL A 166 -10.14 -11.82 5.32
N VAL A 167 -10.99 -11.05 6.02
CA VAL A 167 -11.41 -9.70 5.61
C VAL A 167 -10.93 -8.68 6.65
N PRO A 168 -9.67 -8.18 6.57
CA PRO A 168 -9.11 -7.25 7.53
C PRO A 168 -9.73 -5.85 7.40
N HIS A 169 -9.65 -5.06 8.49
CA HIS A 169 -10.17 -3.70 8.54
C HIS A 169 -9.25 -2.77 9.36
N GLY A 170 -9.32 -1.46 9.12
CA GLY A 170 -8.54 -0.45 9.81
C GLY A 170 -9.34 0.44 10.77
N ASN A 171 -10.68 0.47 10.66
CA ASN A 171 -11.57 1.28 11.48
C ASN A 171 -12.95 0.61 11.61
N GLU A 172 -13.84 1.19 12.42
CA GLU A 172 -15.14 0.58 12.73
C GLU A 172 -16.09 0.56 11.52
N ALA A 173 -16.07 1.57 10.65
CA ALA A 173 -16.88 1.58 9.45
C ALA A 173 -16.44 0.46 8.47
N GLU A 174 -15.14 0.28 8.32
CA GLU A 174 -14.58 -0.83 7.54
C GLU A 174 -14.90 -2.19 8.19
N ARG A 175 -14.88 -2.27 9.53
CA ARG A 175 -15.25 -3.48 10.26
C ARG A 175 -16.70 -3.89 9.97
N ALA A 176 -17.63 -2.95 10.09
CA ALA A 176 -19.03 -3.21 9.78
C ALA A 176 -19.24 -3.73 8.36
N ARG A 177 -18.53 -3.14 7.37
CA ARG A 177 -18.53 -3.62 5.98
C ARG A 177 -17.91 -5.02 5.85
N ALA A 178 -16.77 -5.27 6.51
CA ALA A 178 -16.10 -6.57 6.50
C ALA A 178 -17.02 -7.69 7.05
N VAL A 179 -17.79 -7.39 8.12
CA VAL A 179 -18.77 -8.34 8.69
C VAL A 179 -19.84 -8.69 7.66
N ARG A 180 -20.46 -7.70 7.00
CA ARG A 180 -21.46 -7.96 5.96
C ARG A 180 -20.92 -8.75 4.77
N ILE A 181 -19.64 -8.54 4.42
CA ILE A 181 -18.96 -9.34 3.37
C ILE A 181 -18.76 -10.79 3.86
N ALA A 182 -18.30 -10.95 5.09
CA ALA A 182 -18.04 -12.27 5.67
C ALA A 182 -19.31 -13.10 5.87
N GLU A 183 -20.46 -12.47 6.16
CA GLU A 183 -21.75 -13.14 6.25
C GLU A 183 -22.17 -13.91 4.99
N ALA A 184 -21.60 -13.54 3.82
CA ALA A 184 -21.85 -14.22 2.57
C ALA A 184 -21.16 -15.60 2.43
N SER A 185 -20.26 -15.96 3.37
CA SER A 185 -19.56 -17.24 3.35
C SER A 185 -19.28 -17.77 4.76
N PRO A 186 -19.61 -19.03 5.08
CA PRO A 186 -19.32 -19.63 6.39
C PRO A 186 -17.81 -19.80 6.64
N ARG A 187 -16.97 -19.62 5.61
CA ARG A 187 -15.52 -19.70 5.68
C ARG A 187 -14.84 -18.34 5.73
N ALA A 188 -15.59 -17.25 5.69
CA ALA A 188 -15.06 -15.92 5.81
C ALA A 188 -15.05 -15.46 7.28
N ARG A 189 -13.99 -14.80 7.68
CA ARG A 189 -13.83 -14.26 9.02
C ARG A 189 -13.28 -12.85 9.01
N VAL A 190 -13.64 -12.07 10.00
CA VAL A 190 -13.17 -10.72 10.23
C VAL A 190 -12.29 -10.75 11.47
N PRO A 191 -10.98 -10.58 11.35
CA PRO A 191 -10.08 -10.53 12.51
C PRO A 191 -10.31 -9.25 13.30
N GLU A 192 -9.89 -9.22 14.57
CA GLU A 192 -9.74 -7.97 15.31
C GLU A 192 -8.81 -7.01 14.56
N ARG A 193 -8.98 -5.69 14.82
CA ARG A 193 -8.11 -4.68 14.20
C ARG A 193 -6.65 -4.94 14.54
N GLN A 194 -5.83 -5.06 13.51
CA GLN A 194 -4.43 -5.41 13.61
C GLN A 194 -3.52 -4.23 13.26
N PRO A 195 -2.35 -4.13 13.91
CA PRO A 195 -1.29 -3.25 13.46
C PRO A 195 -0.70 -3.75 12.13
N LEU A 196 -0.01 -2.85 11.42
CA LEU A 196 0.46 -3.10 10.05
C LEU A 196 1.39 -4.32 9.94
N ASP A 197 2.26 -4.55 10.92
CA ASP A 197 3.17 -5.69 10.95
C ASP A 197 2.42 -7.04 11.02
N GLN A 198 1.30 -7.11 11.75
CA GLN A 198 0.46 -8.30 11.79
C GLN A 198 -0.30 -8.51 10.48
N VAL A 199 -0.86 -7.44 9.89
CA VAL A 199 -1.49 -7.52 8.57
C VAL A 199 -0.46 -7.93 7.49
N THR A 200 0.79 -7.48 7.60
CA THR A 200 1.88 -7.91 6.72
C THR A 200 2.12 -9.41 6.80
N ARG A 201 2.21 -9.96 8.01
CA ARG A 201 2.37 -11.41 8.23
C ARG A 201 1.16 -12.20 7.76
N LEU A 202 -0.06 -11.69 8.03
CA LEU A 202 -1.29 -12.28 7.50
C LEU A 202 -1.22 -12.40 5.98
N MET A 203 -0.84 -11.34 5.27
CA MET A 203 -0.72 -11.37 3.80
C MET A 203 0.42 -12.27 3.33
N ALA A 204 1.56 -12.29 4.02
CA ALA A 204 2.70 -13.15 3.67
C ALA A 204 2.34 -14.64 3.66
N GLY A 205 1.49 -15.08 4.61
CA GLY A 205 1.00 -16.47 4.69
C GLY A 205 -0.20 -16.80 3.79
N ALA A 206 -0.80 -15.82 3.12
CA ALA A 206 -1.97 -16.03 2.28
C ALA A 206 -1.62 -16.77 0.98
N SER A 207 -2.54 -17.62 0.51
CA SER A 207 -2.47 -18.26 -0.82
C SER A 207 -2.69 -17.26 -1.93
N PHE A 208 -3.56 -16.26 -1.70
CA PHE A 208 -3.80 -15.15 -2.61
C PHE A 208 -4.32 -13.92 -1.86
N VAL A 209 -4.23 -12.78 -2.50
CA VAL A 209 -4.84 -11.51 -2.07
C VAL A 209 -5.70 -10.96 -3.19
N VAL A 210 -6.92 -10.54 -2.89
CA VAL A 210 -7.74 -9.71 -3.77
C VAL A 210 -7.92 -8.35 -3.12
N GLY A 211 -7.67 -7.27 -3.84
CA GLY A 211 -7.79 -5.94 -3.24
C GLY A 211 -8.03 -4.81 -4.22
N VAL A 212 -8.65 -3.74 -3.73
CA VAL A 212 -8.74 -2.46 -4.44
C VAL A 212 -7.45 -1.65 -4.26
N ASP A 213 -7.27 -0.59 -5.05
CA ASP A 213 -6.11 0.32 -4.99
C ASP A 213 -5.97 0.97 -3.61
N THR A 214 -5.15 0.36 -2.77
CA THR A 214 -4.82 0.75 -1.39
C THR A 214 -3.35 0.44 -1.06
N GLY A 215 -2.81 1.04 0.01
CA GLY A 215 -1.44 0.78 0.44
C GLY A 215 -1.16 -0.69 0.76
N LEU A 216 -2.13 -1.44 1.27
CA LEU A 216 -2.00 -2.86 1.54
C LEU A 216 -1.89 -3.70 0.26
N LEU A 217 -2.51 -3.27 -0.84
CA LEU A 217 -2.37 -3.91 -2.14
C LEU A 217 -0.91 -3.87 -2.63
N HIS A 218 -0.27 -2.70 -2.51
CA HIS A 218 1.14 -2.54 -2.86
C HIS A 218 2.06 -3.37 -1.96
N LEU A 219 1.71 -3.49 -0.68
CA LEU A 219 2.46 -4.34 0.25
C LEU A 219 2.32 -5.83 -0.10
N ALA A 220 1.12 -6.29 -0.49
CA ALA A 220 0.91 -7.67 -0.97
C ALA A 220 1.75 -7.96 -2.23
N ALA A 221 1.81 -7.01 -3.18
CA ALA A 221 2.67 -7.12 -4.36
C ALA A 221 4.15 -7.18 -4.00
N ALA A 222 4.61 -6.32 -3.07
CA ALA A 222 5.99 -6.28 -2.60
C ALA A 222 6.40 -7.58 -1.87
N LEU A 223 5.46 -8.25 -1.20
CA LEU A 223 5.62 -9.57 -0.60
C LEU A 223 5.66 -10.72 -1.63
N GLY A 224 5.31 -10.46 -2.89
CA GLY A 224 5.22 -11.49 -3.92
C GLY A 224 4.08 -12.50 -3.72
N VAL A 225 3.01 -12.12 -3.01
CA VAL A 225 1.82 -12.96 -2.86
C VAL A 225 1.04 -12.97 -4.17
N PRO A 226 0.44 -14.12 -4.61
CA PRO A 226 -0.49 -14.14 -5.73
C PRO A 226 -1.59 -13.09 -5.54
N LEU A 227 -1.75 -12.16 -6.50
CA LEU A 227 -2.52 -10.94 -6.31
C LEU A 227 -3.51 -10.68 -7.44
N VAL A 228 -4.77 -10.46 -7.11
CA VAL A 228 -5.75 -9.83 -8.01
C VAL A 228 -5.96 -8.38 -7.56
N ALA A 229 -5.56 -7.44 -8.38
CA ALA A 229 -5.63 -6.01 -8.12
C ALA A 229 -6.79 -5.37 -8.89
N ILE A 230 -7.74 -4.75 -8.18
CA ILE A 230 -8.93 -4.11 -8.76
C ILE A 230 -8.72 -2.59 -8.80
N PHE A 231 -8.75 -2.03 -10.02
CA PHE A 231 -8.56 -0.60 -10.26
C PHE A 231 -9.81 0.06 -10.82
N LEU A 232 -10.29 1.12 -10.17
CA LEU A 232 -11.53 1.83 -10.50
C LEU A 232 -11.36 3.35 -10.64
N GLY A 233 -10.36 3.91 -10.00
CA GLY A 233 -10.18 5.37 -9.88
C GLY A 233 -8.80 5.91 -10.24
N SER A 234 -7.84 5.04 -10.57
CA SER A 234 -6.46 5.40 -10.89
C SER A 234 -5.94 4.61 -12.09
N GLU A 235 -4.84 5.07 -12.67
CA GLU A 235 -4.18 4.44 -13.81
C GLU A 235 -3.15 3.42 -13.31
N PRO A 236 -3.39 2.10 -13.48
CA PRO A 236 -2.48 1.09 -12.94
C PRO A 236 -1.08 1.12 -13.59
N GLY A 237 -0.96 1.56 -14.85
CA GLY A 237 0.33 1.72 -15.53
C GLY A 237 1.25 2.74 -14.87
N LEU A 238 0.70 3.74 -14.18
CA LEU A 238 1.46 4.79 -13.52
C LEU A 238 1.65 4.56 -12.01
N THR A 239 0.68 3.92 -11.37
CA THR A 239 0.65 3.80 -9.89
C THR A 239 0.20 2.42 -9.41
N GLY A 240 0.14 1.42 -10.27
CA GLY A 240 -0.28 0.07 -9.91
C GLY A 240 0.70 -0.65 -8.96
N PRO A 241 0.34 -1.83 -8.47
CA PRO A 241 1.24 -2.62 -7.67
C PRO A 241 2.43 -3.14 -8.51
N MET A 242 3.59 -3.20 -7.91
CA MET A 242 4.80 -3.81 -8.50
C MET A 242 5.36 -4.83 -7.52
N GLY A 243 5.75 -5.99 -8.03
CA GLY A 243 6.32 -7.08 -7.26
C GLY A 243 6.77 -8.22 -8.17
N GLN A 244 7.36 -9.25 -7.60
CA GLN A 244 7.86 -10.43 -8.34
C GLN A 244 6.87 -11.60 -8.35
N GLY A 245 5.80 -11.52 -7.56
CA GLY A 245 4.77 -12.56 -7.51
C GLY A 245 3.80 -12.52 -8.70
N PRO A 246 3.05 -13.60 -8.93
CA PRO A 246 2.04 -13.64 -9.97
C PRO A 246 0.90 -12.65 -9.67
N MET A 247 0.50 -11.86 -10.67
CA MET A 247 -0.43 -10.75 -10.48
C MET A 247 -1.35 -10.57 -11.68
N THR A 248 -2.63 -10.32 -11.41
CA THR A 248 -3.61 -9.90 -12.41
C THR A 248 -4.20 -8.56 -12.01
N VAL A 249 -4.20 -7.60 -12.93
CA VAL A 249 -4.83 -6.29 -12.74
C VAL A 249 -6.13 -6.25 -13.54
N LEU A 250 -7.23 -5.92 -12.88
CA LEU A 250 -8.58 -5.91 -13.45
C LEU A 250 -9.27 -4.56 -13.24
N GLY A 251 -10.20 -4.24 -14.12
CA GLY A 251 -10.97 -3.01 -14.09
C GLY A 251 -10.23 -1.82 -14.70
N ALA A 252 -10.96 -0.73 -14.84
CA ALA A 252 -10.47 0.56 -15.32
C ALA A 252 -11.27 1.68 -14.66
N ARG A 253 -10.87 2.92 -14.89
CA ARG A 253 -11.59 4.09 -14.34
C ARG A 253 -13.06 4.07 -14.74
N GLY A 254 -13.97 3.95 -13.76
CA GLY A 254 -15.41 3.91 -13.97
C GLY A 254 -15.94 2.58 -14.54
N ALA A 255 -15.09 1.57 -14.74
CA ALA A 255 -15.46 0.27 -15.27
C ALA A 255 -15.05 -0.84 -14.27
N PRO A 256 -15.89 -1.14 -13.27
CA PRO A 256 -15.62 -2.20 -12.32
C PRO A 256 -15.61 -3.57 -13.01
N PRO A 257 -14.65 -4.46 -12.68
CA PRO A 257 -14.64 -5.81 -13.23
C PRO A 257 -15.84 -6.60 -12.71
N PRO A 258 -16.46 -7.47 -13.52
CA PRO A 258 -17.48 -8.39 -13.04
C PRO A 258 -16.87 -9.42 -12.07
N VAL A 259 -17.68 -9.87 -11.11
CA VAL A 259 -17.23 -10.83 -10.08
C VAL A 259 -16.68 -12.13 -10.68
N ALA A 260 -17.29 -12.63 -11.74
CA ALA A 260 -16.84 -13.85 -12.43
C ALA A 260 -15.39 -13.73 -12.95
N GLU A 261 -15.01 -12.56 -13.47
CA GLU A 261 -13.64 -12.32 -13.94
C GLU A 261 -12.63 -12.33 -12.78
N VAL A 262 -13.00 -11.76 -11.62
CA VAL A 262 -12.18 -11.79 -10.42
C VAL A 262 -12.01 -13.21 -9.88
N VAL A 263 -13.08 -14.01 -9.85
CA VAL A 263 -13.05 -15.42 -9.46
C VAL A 263 -12.12 -16.22 -10.37
N GLU A 264 -12.24 -16.07 -11.68
CA GLU A 264 -11.39 -16.78 -12.64
C GLU A 264 -9.92 -16.34 -12.55
N ALA A 265 -9.66 -15.07 -12.25
CA ALA A 265 -8.30 -14.60 -12.00
C ALA A 265 -7.71 -15.25 -10.74
N VAL A 266 -8.47 -15.36 -9.65
CA VAL A 266 -8.03 -16.07 -8.43
C VAL A 266 -7.72 -17.52 -8.74
N LYS A 267 -8.63 -18.25 -9.41
CA LYS A 267 -8.42 -19.67 -9.76
C LYS A 267 -7.15 -19.89 -10.59
N ARG A 268 -6.88 -19.02 -11.55
CA ARG A 268 -5.65 -19.10 -12.38
C ARG A 268 -4.39 -18.90 -11.53
N LEU A 269 -4.45 -17.98 -10.56
CA LEU A 269 -3.28 -17.67 -9.71
C LEU A 269 -2.97 -18.78 -8.69
N VAL A 270 -3.98 -19.52 -8.21
CA VAL A 270 -3.79 -20.56 -7.20
C VAL A 270 -3.70 -21.97 -7.79
N GLY A 271 -4.10 -22.15 -9.04
CA GLY A 271 -4.05 -23.42 -9.76
C GLY A 271 -2.81 -23.59 -10.64
N SER A 272 -1.90 -22.61 -10.66
CA SER A 272 -0.66 -22.60 -11.46
C SER A 272 0.55 -23.11 -10.67
#